data_ce9a3f12d8cd49a498de8ea6ab1ebe84
#
_entry.id   ce9a3f12d8cd49a498de8ea6ab1ebe84
#
_cell.length_a   1.000
_cell.length_b   1.000
_cell.length_c   1.000
_cell.angle_alpha   90.00
_cell.angle_beta   90.00
_cell.angle_gamma   90.00
#
_symmetry.space_group_name_H-M   'P 1'
#
loop_
_entity.id
_entity.type
_entity.pdbx_description
1 polymer ?
#
loop_
_entity_poly.entity_id
_entity_poly.type
_entity_poly.pdbx_seq_one_letter_code
_entity_poly.pdbx_strand_id
1 'polypeptide(L)' 'MAEDLKHLLIETNQEYRELASKHHSLDDRLHELESKQYLSDAEQFEEVSLKKRKLQIKDRMESILQQYRSVNAAGMSA' A
#
# COMPACT_ATOMS: atom_id res chain seq x y z
N MET A 1 -6.23 0.76 16.92
CA MET A 1 -5.21 -0.26 17.09
C MET A 1 -4.46 -0.56 15.81
N ALA A 2 -5.09 -1.12 14.78
CA ALA A 2 -4.39 -1.31 13.51
C ALA A 2 -3.95 0.01 12.89
N GLU A 3 -4.72 1.06 13.07
CA GLU A 3 -4.39 2.39 12.56
C GLU A 3 -3.21 3.01 13.30
N ASP A 4 -3.11 2.80 14.60
CA ASP A 4 -1.99 3.28 15.41
C ASP A 4 -0.69 2.62 14.97
N LEU A 5 -0.73 1.33 14.67
CA LEU A 5 0.45 0.62 14.19
C LEU A 5 0.88 1.13 12.81
N LYS A 6 -0.07 1.38 11.93
CA LYS A 6 0.24 1.95 10.62
C LYS A 6 0.87 3.32 10.74
N HIS A 7 0.35 4.17 11.60
CA HIS A 7 0.91 5.48 11.86
C HIS A 7 2.34 5.38 12.41
N LEU A 8 2.54 4.48 13.34
CA LEU A 8 3.87 4.26 13.91
C LEU A 8 4.86 3.84 12.83
N LEU A 9 4.47 2.93 11.95
CA LEU A 9 5.33 2.47 10.87
C LEU A 9 5.63 3.57 9.86
N ILE A 10 4.67 4.44 9.56
CA ILE A 10 4.89 5.57 8.68
C ILE A 10 5.97 6.49 9.26
N GLU A 11 5.98 6.67 10.58
CA GLU A 11 6.95 7.53 11.24
C GLU A 11 8.31 6.88 11.42
N THR A 12 8.35 5.58 11.68
CA THR A 12 9.57 4.88 12.10
C THR A 12 10.19 3.98 11.05
N ASN A 13 9.44 3.58 10.02
CA ASN A 13 9.92 2.67 8.97
C ASN A 13 9.92 3.39 7.63
N GLN A 14 11.11 3.69 7.12
CA GLN A 14 11.27 4.41 5.86
C GLN A 14 10.66 3.63 4.67
N GLU A 15 10.89 2.33 4.63
CA GLU A 15 10.34 1.49 3.55
C GLU A 15 8.81 1.53 3.56
N TYR A 16 8.20 1.39 4.71
CA TYR A 16 6.74 1.45 4.83
C TYR A 16 6.19 2.79 4.39
N ARG A 17 6.85 3.87 4.80
CA ARG A 17 6.45 5.22 4.42
C ARG A 17 6.52 5.43 2.91
N GLU A 18 7.58 4.96 2.27
CA GLU A 18 7.73 5.05 0.81
C GLU A 18 6.66 4.24 0.09
N LEU A 19 6.37 3.04 0.58
CA LEU A 19 5.33 2.20 0.03
C LEU A 19 3.94 2.86 0.18
N ALA A 20 3.68 3.44 1.33
CA ALA A 20 2.41 4.15 1.56
C ALA A 20 2.25 5.32 0.59
N SER A 21 3.32 6.08 0.36
CA SER A 21 3.31 7.19 -0.59
C SER A 21 3.05 6.72 -2.02
N LYS A 22 3.71 5.65 -2.43
CA LYS A 22 3.50 5.06 -3.76
C LYS A 22 2.08 4.53 -3.92
N HIS A 23 1.58 3.86 -2.90
CA HIS A 23 0.21 3.34 -2.89
C HIS A 23 -0.80 4.48 -3.10
N HIS A 24 -0.60 5.58 -2.40
CA HIS A 24 -1.46 6.74 -2.50
C HIS A 24 -1.42 7.35 -3.91
N SER A 25 -0.23 7.49 -4.50
CA SER A 25 -0.08 8.02 -5.85
C SER A 25 -0.77 7.15 -6.89
N LEU A 26 -0.64 5.83 -6.76
CA LEU A 26 -1.31 4.89 -7.66
C LEU A 26 -2.83 4.97 -7.52
N ASP A 27 -3.30 5.14 -6.30
CA ASP A 27 -4.73 5.25 -6.01
C ASP A 27 -5.31 6.51 -6.62
N ASP A 28 -4.60 7.63 -6.52
CA ASP A 28 -5.01 8.90 -7.14
C ASP A 28 -5.16 8.76 -8.64
N ARG A 29 -4.18 8.13 -9.29
CA ARG A 29 -4.25 7.91 -10.74
C ARG A 29 -5.38 6.98 -11.12
N LEU A 30 -5.62 5.93 -10.34
CA LEU A 30 -6.74 5.03 -10.56
C LEU A 30 -8.07 5.75 -10.46
N HIS A 31 -8.21 6.65 -9.48
CA HIS A 31 -9.42 7.46 -9.34
C HIS A 31 -9.65 8.34 -10.57
N GLU A 32 -8.59 8.93 -11.13
CA GLU A 32 -8.70 9.71 -12.36
C GLU A 32 -9.23 8.87 -13.50
N LEU A 33 -8.67 7.66 -13.68
CA LEU A 33 -9.10 6.76 -14.74
C LEU A 33 -10.54 6.30 -14.53
N GLU A 34 -10.91 5.97 -13.31
CA GLU A 34 -12.26 5.50 -12.97
C GLU A 34 -13.31 6.58 -13.16
N SER A 35 -12.93 7.86 -13.08
CA SER A 35 -13.87 8.96 -13.28
C SER A 35 -14.19 9.22 -14.74
N LYS A 36 -13.46 8.63 -15.67
CA LYS A 36 -13.70 8.79 -17.11
C LYS A 36 -14.79 7.85 -17.58
N GLN A 37 -15.65 8.33 -18.49
CA GLN A 37 -16.69 7.50 -19.08
C GLN A 37 -16.11 6.42 -19.99
N TYR A 38 -15.08 6.77 -20.72
CA TYR A 38 -14.43 5.86 -21.66
C TYR A 38 -12.93 5.90 -21.45
N LEU A 39 -12.33 4.72 -21.45
CA LEU A 39 -10.87 4.59 -21.40
C LEU A 39 -10.38 4.16 -22.77
N SER A 40 -9.31 4.80 -23.24
CA SER A 40 -8.59 4.32 -24.42
C SER A 40 -7.95 2.97 -24.11
N ASP A 41 -7.51 2.25 -25.14
CA ASP A 41 -6.82 0.98 -24.93
C ASP A 41 -5.58 1.14 -24.05
N ALA A 42 -4.83 2.21 -24.26
CA ALA A 42 -3.67 2.51 -23.42
C ALA A 42 -4.06 2.77 -21.98
N GLU A 43 -5.17 3.48 -21.75
CA GLU A 43 -5.65 3.76 -20.40
C GLU A 43 -6.19 2.52 -19.72
N GLN A 44 -6.84 1.63 -20.45
CA GLN A 44 -7.29 0.34 -19.90
C GLN A 44 -6.10 -0.51 -19.47
N PHE A 45 -5.06 -0.53 -20.27
CA PHE A 45 -3.82 -1.21 -19.91
C PHE A 45 -3.18 -0.59 -18.67
N GLU A 46 -3.15 0.73 -18.61
CA GLU A 46 -2.63 1.46 -17.46
C GLU A 46 -3.42 1.10 -16.19
N GLU A 47 -4.74 1.07 -16.28
CA GLU A 47 -5.59 0.72 -15.14
C GLU A 47 -5.25 -0.66 -14.57
N VAL A 48 -5.12 -1.65 -15.45
CA VAL A 48 -4.76 -3.01 -15.03
C VAL A 48 -3.38 -3.03 -14.38
N SER A 49 -2.42 -2.34 -14.98
CA SER A 49 -1.06 -2.26 -14.47
C SER A 49 -1.00 -1.59 -13.09
N LEU A 50 -1.75 -0.50 -12.92
CA LEU A 50 -1.81 0.23 -11.66
C LEU A 50 -2.44 -0.61 -10.55
N LYS A 51 -3.49 -1.33 -10.87
CA LYS A 51 -4.15 -2.23 -9.90
C LYS A 51 -3.20 -3.33 -9.45
N LYS A 52 -2.45 -3.88 -10.39
CA LYS A 52 -1.47 -4.92 -10.09
C LYS A 52 -0.35 -4.39 -9.19
N ARG A 53 0.17 -3.21 -9.51
CA ARG A 53 1.20 -2.55 -8.70
C ARG A 53 0.70 -2.21 -7.31
N LYS A 54 -0.51 -1.68 -7.23
CA LYS A 54 -1.14 -1.33 -5.96
C LYS A 54 -1.25 -2.55 -5.06
N LEU A 55 -1.66 -3.68 -5.64
CA LEU A 55 -1.77 -4.94 -4.90
C LEU A 55 -0.41 -5.41 -4.40
N GLN A 56 0.63 -5.34 -5.24
CA GLN A 56 1.98 -5.72 -4.85
C GLN A 56 2.50 -4.86 -3.69
N ILE A 57 2.28 -3.56 -3.77
CA ILE A 57 2.69 -2.62 -2.71
C ILE A 57 1.93 -2.93 -1.41
N LYS A 58 0.65 -3.17 -1.52
CA LYS A 58 -0.18 -3.50 -0.36
C LYS A 58 0.29 -4.80 0.29
N ASP A 59 0.63 -5.80 -0.51
CA ASP A 59 1.14 -7.08 -0.01
C ASP A 59 2.45 -6.87 0.76
N ARG A 60 3.33 -6.03 0.24
CA ARG A 60 4.59 -5.74 0.92
C ARG A 60 4.37 -4.98 2.23
N MET A 61 3.47 -3.99 2.22
CA MET A 61 3.11 -3.26 3.43
C MET A 61 2.55 -4.20 4.49
N GLU A 62 1.69 -5.12 4.07
CA GLU A 62 1.10 -6.12 4.96
C GLU A 62 2.17 -7.03 5.55
N SER A 63 3.14 -7.41 4.74
CA SER A 63 4.27 -8.23 5.18
C SER A 63 5.08 -7.52 6.27
N ILE A 64 5.35 -6.23 6.09
CA ILE A 64 6.07 -5.43 7.08
C ILE A 64 5.27 -5.34 8.39
N LEU A 65 3.97 -5.11 8.27
CA LEU A 65 3.06 -5.07 9.43
C LEU A 65 3.08 -6.37 10.21
N GLN A 66 3.00 -7.49 9.51
CA GLN A 66 3.01 -8.80 10.15
C GLN A 66 4.33 -9.10 10.82
N GLN A 67 5.44 -8.73 10.21
CA GLN A 67 6.76 -8.87 10.81
C GLN A 67 6.86 -8.08 12.10
N TYR A 68 6.37 -6.85 12.10
CA TYR A 68 6.38 -6.00 13.27
C TYR A 68 5.54 -6.60 14.40
N ARG A 69 4.35 -7.09 14.07
CA ARG A 69 3.46 -7.74 15.05
C ARG A 69 4.08 -9.01 15.62
N SER A 70 4.72 -9.81 14.77
CA SER A 70 5.38 -11.03 15.19
C SER A 70 6.49 -10.75 16.20
N VAL A 71 7.34 -9.77 15.90
CA VAL A 71 8.44 -9.38 16.79
C VAL A 71 7.88 -8.89 18.12
N ASN A 72 6.85 -8.04 18.09
CA ASN A 72 6.22 -7.54 19.31
C ASN A 72 5.57 -8.65 20.11
N ALA A 73 4.87 -9.57 19.45
CA ALA A 73 4.23 -10.69 20.11
C ALA A 73 5.27 -11.60 20.75
N ALA A 74 6.36 -11.88 20.05
CA ALA A 74 7.45 -12.70 20.58
C ALA A 74 8.10 -12.02 21.80
N GLY A 75 8.31 -10.71 21.70
CA GLY A 75 8.85 -9.94 22.82
C GLY A 75 7.94 -9.93 24.04
N MET A 76 6.64 -9.87 23.80
CA MET A 76 5.65 -9.88 24.88
C MET A 76 5.47 -11.23 25.52
N SER A 77 5.64 -12.30 24.75
CA SER A 77 5.46 -13.64 25.29
C SER A 77 6.71 -14.16 26.00
N ALA A 78 7.81 -13.51 25.81
CA ALA A 78 9.03 -13.85 26.53
C ALA A 78 9.03 -13.25 27.93
#